data_ba3ccef59d8e0279cf67d944c449d30b
#
_entry.id   ba3ccef59d8e0279cf67d944c449d30b
#
_cell.length_a   1.000
_cell.length_b   1.000
_cell.length_c   1.000
_cell.angle_alpha   90.00
_cell.angle_beta   90.00
_cell.angle_gamma   90.00
#
_symmetry.space_group_name_H-M   'P 1'
#
loop_
_entity.id
_entity.type
_entity.pdbx_description
1 polymer ?
#
loop_
_entity_poly.entity_id
_entity_poly.type
_entity_poly.pdbx_seq_one_letter_code
_entity_poly.pdbx_strand_id
1 'polypeptide(L)'
;MTATRLLTAALLTVALATRADAQQADGPRPSEAQLQWQAMETNAFVHFGPNTFMDKEWGYGDADPQVFAPTRLDVDQWMRTFKAAGMRGVILTCKHHDGFCLWPTKWTDYSISRSPWRGGRGDLVREVSDAARRHGLKFGIYLSPWDRHQASYGSPEYVDYYYRQMEELLTGYGEIFEVWLDGANGGDGYYGGARETRHIDRRTYYNFDRIYELIHRLQPQAIIFSDGGPGCRWVGNERGQAATTCWSTLRGREVYPGYNHPEELPQGHEDGDQWTPAECDLSIRPGWFYHES
;
A
#
# COMPACT_ATOMS: atom_id res chain seq x y z
N MET A 1 -13.97 47.61 43.01
CA MET A 1 -14.02 47.04 41.63
C MET A 1 -12.81 46.13 41.28
N THR A 2 -11.91 45.82 42.21
CA THR A 2 -10.65 45.08 41.92
C THR A 2 -10.67 43.60 42.33
N ALA A 3 -11.50 43.21 43.32
CA ALA A 3 -11.54 41.84 43.82
C ALA A 3 -12.30 40.85 42.88
N THR A 4 -13.35 41.31 42.21
CA THR A 4 -14.19 40.47 41.33
C THR A 4 -13.52 40.14 39.99
N ARG A 5 -12.58 40.97 39.50
CA ARG A 5 -11.83 40.73 38.27
C ARG A 5 -10.69 39.71 38.44
N LEU A 6 -10.13 39.62 39.64
CA LEU A 6 -9.07 38.66 39.95
C LEU A 6 -9.62 37.23 40.12
N LEU A 7 -10.84 37.07 40.65
CA LEU A 7 -11.47 35.72 40.73
C LEU A 7 -11.88 35.17 39.38
N THR A 8 -12.31 36.02 38.43
CA THR A 8 -12.70 35.57 37.09
C THR A 8 -11.48 35.14 36.24
N ALA A 9 -10.35 35.82 36.40
CA ALA A 9 -9.11 35.46 35.70
C ALA A 9 -8.50 34.15 36.24
N ALA A 10 -8.58 33.92 37.56
CA ALA A 10 -8.08 32.67 38.18
C ALA A 10 -8.94 31.43 37.79
N LEU A 11 -10.25 31.60 37.65
CA LEU A 11 -11.16 30.53 37.21
C LEU A 11 -11.00 30.18 35.73
N LEU A 12 -10.68 31.16 34.88
CA LEU A 12 -10.41 30.87 33.44
C LEU A 12 -9.07 30.17 33.23
N THR A 13 -8.05 30.50 34.02
CA THR A 13 -6.73 29.82 33.90
C THR A 13 -6.75 28.39 34.42
N VAL A 14 -7.52 28.11 35.47
CA VAL A 14 -7.71 26.74 35.98
C VAL A 14 -8.51 25.88 34.99
N ALA A 15 -9.52 26.43 34.31
CA ALA A 15 -10.31 25.69 33.31
C ALA A 15 -9.53 25.41 32.01
N LEU A 16 -8.55 26.25 31.67
CA LEU A 16 -7.67 26.02 30.51
C LEU A 16 -6.55 25.02 30.85
N ALA A 17 -6.00 25.04 32.07
CA ALA A 17 -4.99 24.06 32.50
C ALA A 17 -5.56 22.64 32.60
N THR A 18 -6.80 22.49 33.12
CA THR A 18 -7.45 21.16 33.20
C THR A 18 -7.84 20.57 31.84
N ARG A 19 -8.03 21.39 30.80
CA ARG A 19 -8.24 20.88 29.43
C ARG A 19 -6.95 20.45 28.73
N ALA A 20 -5.82 21.05 29.03
CA ALA A 20 -4.53 20.64 28.46
C ALA A 20 -4.04 19.31 29.06
N ASP A 21 -4.22 19.11 30.38
CA ASP A 21 -3.81 17.86 31.04
C ASP A 21 -4.71 16.66 30.68
N ALA A 22 -6.00 16.90 30.38
CA ALA A 22 -6.92 15.82 29.96
C ALA A 22 -6.62 15.27 28.54
N GLN A 23 -5.90 16.04 27.72
CA GLN A 23 -5.58 15.64 26.35
C GLN A 23 -4.25 14.86 26.23
N GLN A 24 -3.45 14.86 27.29
CA GLN A 24 -2.12 14.20 27.33
C GLN A 24 -2.15 12.82 27.99
N ALA A 25 -3.28 12.42 28.57
CA ALA A 25 -3.42 11.17 29.36
C ALA A 25 -3.85 9.93 28.55
N ASP A 26 -4.24 10.10 27.29
CA ASP A 26 -4.89 9.02 26.50
C ASP A 26 -4.09 8.64 25.25
N GLY A 27 -2.92 8.11 25.30
CA GLY A 27 -2.19 7.45 24.20
C GLY A 27 -2.52 7.82 22.74
N PRO A 28 -1.94 7.21 21.73
CA PRO A 28 -2.24 7.50 20.33
C PRO A 28 -3.67 7.06 19.97
N ARG A 29 -4.37 7.89 19.21
CA ARG A 29 -5.76 7.65 18.77
C ARG A 29 -5.82 7.48 17.25
N PRO A 30 -6.79 6.68 16.74
CA PRO A 30 -7.01 6.57 15.31
C PRO A 30 -7.46 7.90 14.72
N SER A 31 -7.03 8.18 13.50
CA SER A 31 -7.60 9.23 12.67
C SER A 31 -8.97 8.80 12.13
N GLU A 32 -9.76 9.78 11.64
CA GLU A 32 -11.04 9.48 10.99
C GLU A 32 -10.86 8.56 9.77
N ALA A 33 -9.80 8.74 8.98
CA ALA A 33 -9.48 7.86 7.85
C ALA A 33 -9.22 6.43 8.30
N GLN A 34 -8.49 6.23 9.41
CA GLN A 34 -8.25 4.90 9.96
C GLN A 34 -9.53 4.24 10.50
N LEU A 35 -10.43 5.00 11.13
CA LEU A 35 -11.73 4.48 11.56
C LEU A 35 -12.61 4.05 10.39
N GLN A 36 -12.64 4.84 9.31
CA GLN A 36 -13.38 4.51 8.09
C GLN A 36 -12.80 3.27 7.39
N TRP A 37 -11.48 3.15 7.35
CA TRP A 37 -10.79 1.99 6.82
C TRP A 37 -11.09 0.72 7.65
N GLN A 38 -10.98 0.79 8.97
CA GLN A 38 -11.32 -0.34 9.85
C GLN A 38 -12.78 -0.78 9.70
N ALA A 39 -13.70 0.15 9.47
CA ALA A 39 -15.11 -0.17 9.22
C ALA A 39 -15.36 -0.90 7.89
N MET A 40 -14.39 -0.96 7.00
CA MET A 40 -14.47 -1.76 5.77
C MET A 40 -14.30 -3.26 6.04
N GLU A 41 -13.59 -3.64 7.11
CA GLU A 41 -13.35 -5.02 7.59
C GLU A 41 -12.62 -5.92 6.60
N THR A 42 -13.13 -6.06 5.37
CA THR A 42 -12.57 -7.00 4.38
C THR A 42 -12.51 -6.38 2.99
N ASN A 43 -11.34 -6.46 2.38
CA ASN A 43 -11.07 -5.99 1.02
C ASN A 43 -10.51 -7.12 0.15
N ALA A 44 -10.75 -7.05 -1.16
CA ALA A 44 -10.11 -7.93 -2.12
C ALA A 44 -8.72 -7.42 -2.45
N PHE A 45 -7.75 -8.34 -2.58
CA PHE A 45 -6.42 -8.04 -3.07
C PHE A 45 -6.18 -8.84 -4.36
N VAL A 46 -5.95 -8.14 -5.48
CA VAL A 46 -5.87 -8.77 -6.80
C VAL A 46 -4.44 -8.75 -7.31
N HIS A 47 -3.84 -9.94 -7.40
CA HIS A 47 -2.56 -10.18 -8.07
C HIS A 47 -2.83 -10.70 -9.48
N PHE A 48 -2.54 -9.88 -10.48
CA PHE A 48 -2.73 -10.21 -11.89
C PHE A 48 -1.68 -9.48 -12.74
N GLY A 49 -1.07 -10.18 -13.68
CA GLY A 49 0.02 -9.63 -14.48
C GLY A 49 0.70 -10.68 -15.35
N PRO A 50 1.88 -10.42 -15.92
CA PRO A 50 2.65 -11.40 -16.69
C PRO A 50 2.88 -12.71 -15.93
N ASN A 51 3.05 -12.65 -14.61
CA ASN A 51 3.28 -13.80 -13.74
C ASN A 51 2.15 -14.83 -13.83
N THR A 52 0.89 -14.37 -13.94
CA THR A 52 -0.29 -15.23 -14.15
C THR A 52 -0.16 -16.08 -15.42
N PHE A 53 0.39 -15.51 -16.49
CA PHE A 53 0.53 -16.20 -17.79
C PHE A 53 1.78 -17.05 -17.88
N MET A 54 2.72 -16.89 -16.97
CA MET A 54 3.97 -17.65 -16.92
C MET A 54 4.00 -18.70 -15.82
N ASP A 55 2.90 -18.84 -15.07
CA ASP A 55 2.81 -19.72 -13.90
C ASP A 55 3.94 -19.44 -12.88
N LYS A 56 4.11 -18.15 -12.53
CA LYS A 56 5.16 -17.69 -11.61
C LYS A 56 4.57 -16.85 -10.49
N GLU A 57 5.11 -17.05 -9.30
CA GLU A 57 4.78 -16.22 -8.14
C GLU A 57 5.56 -14.89 -8.20
N TRP A 58 6.85 -14.95 -8.49
CA TRP A 58 7.70 -13.78 -8.66
C TRP A 58 8.39 -13.80 -10.03
N GLY A 59 7.97 -12.91 -10.92
CA GLY A 59 8.65 -12.68 -12.18
C GLY A 59 10.06 -12.12 -11.97
N TYR A 60 10.98 -12.46 -12.85
CA TYR A 60 12.37 -12.02 -12.77
C TYR A 60 12.62 -10.62 -13.32
N GLY A 61 11.62 -9.99 -13.95
CA GLY A 61 11.75 -8.70 -14.62
C GLY A 61 12.22 -8.80 -16.07
N ASP A 62 12.24 -9.99 -16.64
CA ASP A 62 12.70 -10.30 -18.01
C ASP A 62 11.59 -10.85 -18.92
N ALA A 63 10.35 -10.83 -18.47
CA ALA A 63 9.23 -11.30 -19.29
C ALA A 63 9.03 -10.42 -20.53
N ASP A 64 8.74 -11.04 -21.67
CA ASP A 64 8.26 -10.28 -22.82
C ASP A 64 6.86 -9.72 -22.51
N PRO A 65 6.63 -8.40 -22.66
CA PRO A 65 5.30 -7.82 -22.50
C PRO A 65 4.19 -8.50 -23.33
N GLN A 66 4.54 -9.18 -24.40
CA GLN A 66 3.61 -9.95 -25.25
C GLN A 66 2.91 -11.09 -24.50
N VAL A 67 3.48 -11.60 -23.41
CA VAL A 67 2.85 -12.67 -22.61
C VAL A 67 1.58 -12.19 -21.90
N PHE A 68 1.45 -10.87 -21.64
CA PHE A 68 0.24 -10.31 -21.07
C PHE A 68 -0.85 -10.16 -22.14
N ALA A 69 -1.60 -11.22 -22.35
CA ALA A 69 -2.61 -11.30 -23.42
C ALA A 69 -3.95 -11.91 -22.94
N PRO A 70 -4.62 -11.34 -21.93
CA PRO A 70 -5.90 -11.87 -21.46
C PRO A 70 -6.96 -11.80 -22.56
N THR A 71 -7.64 -12.93 -22.81
CA THR A 71 -8.65 -13.04 -23.87
C THR A 71 -10.09 -12.89 -23.37
N ARG A 72 -10.35 -13.12 -22.07
CA ARG A 72 -11.68 -13.12 -21.46
C ARG A 72 -11.71 -12.36 -20.14
N LEU A 73 -10.93 -11.29 -20.02
CA LEU A 73 -10.91 -10.48 -18.81
C LEU A 73 -12.24 -9.71 -18.66
N ASP A 74 -12.95 -9.92 -17.55
CA ASP A 74 -14.18 -9.23 -17.16
C ASP A 74 -14.01 -8.68 -15.73
N VAL A 75 -13.57 -7.42 -15.63
CA VAL A 75 -13.36 -6.75 -14.34
C VAL A 75 -14.70 -6.48 -13.61
N ASP A 76 -15.80 -6.34 -14.33
CA ASP A 76 -17.12 -6.21 -13.69
C ASP A 76 -17.54 -7.52 -13.02
N GLN A 77 -17.16 -8.66 -13.58
CA GLN A 77 -17.36 -9.96 -12.93
C GLN A 77 -16.55 -10.05 -11.63
N TRP A 78 -15.31 -9.58 -11.61
CA TRP A 78 -14.52 -9.50 -10.38
C TRP A 78 -15.27 -8.70 -9.31
N MET A 79 -15.72 -7.48 -9.64
CA MET A 79 -16.41 -6.61 -8.69
C MET A 79 -17.71 -7.21 -8.17
N ARG A 80 -18.50 -7.85 -9.05
CA ARG A 80 -19.73 -8.57 -8.62
C ARG A 80 -19.42 -9.68 -7.62
N THR A 81 -18.34 -10.43 -7.85
CA THR A 81 -17.91 -11.53 -6.97
C THR A 81 -17.45 -10.99 -5.62
N PHE A 82 -16.59 -9.97 -5.60
CA PHE A 82 -16.09 -9.35 -4.36
C PHE A 82 -17.24 -8.77 -3.54
N LYS A 83 -18.15 -8.06 -4.18
CA LYS A 83 -19.34 -7.50 -3.51
C LYS A 83 -20.24 -8.57 -2.95
N ALA A 84 -20.48 -9.68 -3.68
CA ALA A 84 -21.27 -10.80 -3.21
C ALA A 84 -20.62 -11.51 -2.02
N ALA A 85 -19.28 -11.48 -1.93
CA ALA A 85 -18.52 -11.98 -0.79
C ALA A 85 -18.50 -11.01 0.42
N GLY A 86 -19.14 -9.84 0.31
CA GLY A 86 -19.20 -8.85 1.39
C GLY A 86 -18.02 -7.88 1.44
N MET A 87 -17.08 -7.94 0.50
CA MET A 87 -15.93 -7.05 0.45
C MET A 87 -16.34 -5.61 0.15
N ARG A 88 -15.59 -4.65 0.69
CA ARG A 88 -15.89 -3.22 0.62
C ARG A 88 -14.95 -2.47 -0.33
N GLY A 89 -13.77 -3.01 -0.58
CA GLY A 89 -12.75 -2.43 -1.45
C GLY A 89 -12.05 -3.49 -2.27
N VAL A 90 -11.27 -3.03 -3.24
CA VAL A 90 -10.37 -3.84 -4.05
C VAL A 90 -9.04 -3.11 -4.20
N ILE A 91 -7.95 -3.79 -3.89
CA ILE A 91 -6.57 -3.33 -4.10
C ILE A 91 -6.02 -4.09 -5.30
N LEU A 92 -5.46 -3.36 -6.27
CA LEU A 92 -4.85 -3.94 -7.46
C LEU A 92 -3.32 -3.80 -7.38
N THR A 93 -2.59 -4.88 -7.66
CA THR A 93 -1.15 -4.80 -7.89
C THR A 93 -0.87 -4.09 -9.22
N CYS A 94 -0.77 -2.76 -9.18
CA CYS A 94 -0.51 -1.95 -10.39
C CYS A 94 0.86 -2.25 -11.00
N LYS A 95 1.86 -2.53 -10.16
CA LYS A 95 3.19 -3.04 -10.51
C LYS A 95 3.69 -3.95 -9.40
N HIS A 96 3.94 -5.22 -9.70
CA HIS A 96 4.59 -6.17 -8.80
C HIS A 96 6.12 -6.10 -8.90
N HIS A 97 6.87 -6.95 -8.19
CA HIS A 97 8.34 -6.95 -8.15
C HIS A 97 9.01 -7.15 -9.50
N ASP A 98 8.33 -7.75 -10.47
CA ASP A 98 8.82 -7.91 -11.84
C ASP A 98 8.95 -6.58 -12.60
N GLY A 99 8.34 -5.51 -12.10
CA GLY A 99 8.40 -4.18 -12.69
C GLY A 99 7.40 -3.90 -13.80
N PHE A 100 6.55 -4.88 -14.19
CA PHE A 100 5.57 -4.69 -15.26
C PHE A 100 4.40 -3.81 -14.79
N CYS A 101 4.17 -2.71 -15.51
CA CYS A 101 3.13 -1.74 -15.16
C CYS A 101 1.81 -2.06 -15.86
N LEU A 102 0.72 -2.22 -15.09
CA LEU A 102 -0.62 -2.50 -15.60
C LEU A 102 -1.37 -1.25 -16.10
N TRP A 103 -0.66 -0.13 -16.25
CA TRP A 103 -1.15 1.13 -16.84
C TRP A 103 -0.13 1.67 -17.85
N PRO A 104 -0.54 2.52 -18.78
CA PRO A 104 0.34 3.12 -19.79
C PRO A 104 1.21 4.23 -19.17
N THR A 105 2.10 3.86 -18.26
CA THR A 105 3.03 4.79 -17.62
C THR A 105 3.94 5.48 -18.64
N LYS A 106 4.36 6.71 -18.33
CA LYS A 106 5.31 7.47 -19.15
C LYS A 106 6.77 7.17 -18.82
N TRP A 107 7.01 6.37 -17.76
CA TRP A 107 8.35 6.23 -17.17
C TRP A 107 9.08 4.97 -17.60
N THR A 108 8.38 4.01 -18.19
CA THR A 108 8.98 2.79 -18.74
C THR A 108 8.14 2.23 -19.89
N ASP A 109 8.81 1.58 -20.82
CA ASP A 109 8.16 0.77 -21.86
C ASP A 109 7.74 -0.61 -21.34
N TYR A 110 8.23 -1.03 -20.16
CA TYR A 110 7.85 -2.32 -19.56
C TYR A 110 6.46 -2.22 -18.91
N SER A 111 5.46 -2.18 -19.78
CA SER A 111 4.10 -1.91 -19.37
C SER A 111 3.08 -2.52 -20.33
N ILE A 112 1.84 -2.47 -19.94
CA ILE A 112 0.67 -2.92 -20.69
C ILE A 112 0.58 -2.30 -22.10
N SER A 113 1.17 -1.12 -22.34
CA SER A 113 1.21 -0.48 -23.64
C SER A 113 2.05 -1.23 -24.67
N ARG A 114 2.93 -2.13 -24.24
CA ARG A 114 3.72 -3.03 -25.10
C ARG A 114 3.10 -4.42 -25.24
N SER A 115 2.00 -4.70 -24.54
CA SER A 115 1.29 -5.97 -24.67
C SER A 115 0.32 -5.95 -25.86
N PRO A 116 -0.09 -7.10 -26.41
CA PRO A 116 -1.10 -7.17 -27.47
C PRO A 116 -2.52 -6.88 -26.95
N TRP A 117 -2.70 -6.88 -25.61
CA TRP A 117 -4.02 -6.66 -25.02
C TRP A 117 -4.58 -5.29 -25.37
N ARG A 118 -5.86 -5.26 -25.83
CA ARG A 118 -6.51 -4.03 -26.33
C ARG A 118 -5.72 -3.35 -27.46
N GLY A 119 -4.86 -4.09 -28.19
CA GLY A 119 -4.01 -3.54 -29.24
C GLY A 119 -2.98 -2.52 -28.74
N GLY A 120 -2.42 -2.75 -27.54
CA GLY A 120 -1.46 -1.84 -26.90
C GLY A 120 -2.05 -0.57 -26.28
N ARG A 121 -3.38 -0.48 -26.20
CA ARG A 121 -4.11 0.69 -25.63
C ARG A 121 -4.83 0.34 -24.32
N GLY A 122 -4.51 -0.80 -23.74
CA GLY A 122 -5.08 -1.23 -22.47
C GLY A 122 -4.59 -0.37 -21.29
N ASP A 123 -5.46 -0.19 -20.33
CA ASP A 123 -5.18 0.40 -19.02
C ASP A 123 -6.01 -0.38 -17.97
N LEU A 124 -5.39 -1.41 -17.40
CA LEU A 124 -6.10 -2.28 -16.46
C LEU A 124 -6.40 -1.55 -15.14
N VAL A 125 -5.52 -0.65 -14.72
CA VAL A 125 -5.75 0.16 -13.53
C VAL A 125 -7.01 1.02 -13.72
N ARG A 126 -7.20 1.60 -14.91
CA ARG A 126 -8.40 2.35 -15.27
C ARG A 126 -9.64 1.45 -15.28
N GLU A 127 -9.58 0.29 -15.95
CA GLU A 127 -10.72 -0.62 -16.04
C GLU A 127 -11.17 -1.08 -14.64
N VAL A 128 -10.22 -1.44 -13.75
CA VAL A 128 -10.53 -1.89 -12.39
C VAL A 128 -11.04 -0.73 -11.52
N SER A 129 -10.41 0.43 -11.56
CA SER A 129 -10.83 1.58 -10.76
C SER A 129 -12.24 2.06 -11.13
N ASP A 130 -12.56 2.08 -12.43
CA ASP A 130 -13.90 2.45 -12.92
C ASP A 130 -14.94 1.39 -12.56
N ALA A 131 -14.61 0.10 -12.69
CA ALA A 131 -15.49 -0.98 -12.29
C ALA A 131 -15.76 -0.96 -10.78
N ALA A 132 -14.75 -0.76 -9.95
CA ALA A 132 -14.93 -0.65 -8.50
C ALA A 132 -15.96 0.44 -8.16
N ARG A 133 -15.82 1.64 -8.73
CA ARG A 133 -16.77 2.74 -8.53
C ARG A 133 -18.18 2.40 -9.01
N ARG A 134 -18.32 1.80 -10.20
CA ARG A 134 -19.66 1.38 -10.71
C ARG A 134 -20.36 0.41 -9.79
N HIS A 135 -19.61 -0.47 -9.13
CA HIS A 135 -20.15 -1.48 -8.22
C HIS A 135 -20.23 -1.02 -6.76
N GLY A 136 -19.80 0.22 -6.45
CA GLY A 136 -19.79 0.79 -5.09
C GLY A 136 -18.75 0.15 -4.17
N LEU A 137 -17.63 -0.32 -4.73
CA LEU A 137 -16.43 -0.72 -4.03
C LEU A 137 -15.42 0.42 -4.02
N LYS A 138 -14.64 0.56 -2.96
CA LYS A 138 -13.49 1.47 -2.92
C LYS A 138 -12.32 0.87 -3.70
N PHE A 139 -11.49 1.74 -4.29
CA PHE A 139 -10.32 1.34 -5.06
C PHE A 139 -9.03 1.67 -4.32
N GLY A 140 -8.15 0.70 -4.19
CA GLY A 140 -6.80 0.82 -3.64
C GLY A 140 -5.76 0.38 -4.66
N ILE A 141 -4.52 0.81 -4.46
CA ILE A 141 -3.39 0.49 -5.32
C ILE A 141 -2.27 -0.16 -4.52
N TYR A 142 -1.57 -1.08 -5.17
CA TYR A 142 -0.28 -1.59 -4.73
C TYR A 142 0.77 -1.20 -5.77
N LEU A 143 1.86 -0.61 -5.33
CA LEU A 143 3.02 -0.30 -6.16
C LEU A 143 4.28 -0.82 -5.48
N SER A 144 4.84 -1.92 -6.00
CA SER A 144 6.07 -2.50 -5.46
C SER A 144 7.22 -1.49 -5.46
N PRO A 145 7.86 -1.23 -4.30
CA PRO A 145 9.10 -0.45 -4.26
C PRO A 145 10.27 -1.19 -4.90
N TRP A 146 10.29 -2.51 -4.82
CA TRP A 146 11.28 -3.32 -5.52
C TRP A 146 10.88 -3.49 -6.98
N ASP A 147 11.83 -3.29 -7.90
CA ASP A 147 11.63 -3.39 -9.33
C ASP A 147 12.80 -4.17 -9.95
N ARG A 148 12.52 -5.41 -10.33
CA ARG A 148 13.51 -6.34 -10.89
C ARG A 148 13.84 -6.08 -12.36
N HIS A 149 13.08 -5.21 -13.03
CA HIS A 149 13.29 -4.84 -14.43
C HIS A 149 14.14 -3.59 -14.58
N GLN A 150 13.89 -2.55 -13.74
CA GLN A 150 14.41 -1.22 -13.95
C GLN A 150 15.94 -1.15 -13.75
N ALA A 151 16.64 -0.70 -14.80
CA ALA A 151 18.11 -0.60 -14.81
C ALA A 151 18.67 0.31 -13.70
N SER A 152 17.94 1.36 -13.32
CA SER A 152 18.37 2.28 -12.27
C SER A 152 18.10 1.80 -10.84
N TYR A 153 17.45 0.63 -10.64
CA TYR A 153 17.18 0.14 -9.29
C TYR A 153 18.48 0.05 -8.47
N GLY A 154 18.46 0.56 -7.26
CA GLY A 154 19.63 0.67 -6.37
C GLY A 154 20.37 2.01 -6.49
N SER A 155 19.97 2.91 -7.40
CA SER A 155 20.51 4.27 -7.53
C SER A 155 19.50 5.35 -7.14
N PRO A 156 19.91 6.59 -6.89
CA PRO A 156 18.98 7.70 -6.58
C PRO A 156 17.96 7.98 -7.69
N GLU A 157 18.31 7.76 -8.95
CA GLU A 157 17.43 7.98 -10.10
C GLU A 157 16.20 7.05 -10.04
N TYR A 158 16.33 5.86 -9.47
CA TYR A 158 15.21 4.97 -9.28
C TYR A 158 14.19 5.53 -8.27
N VAL A 159 14.65 6.21 -7.23
CA VAL A 159 13.76 6.82 -6.23
C VAL A 159 12.86 7.87 -6.89
N ASP A 160 13.41 8.69 -7.80
CA ASP A 160 12.62 9.63 -8.58
C ASP A 160 11.68 8.94 -9.58
N TYR A 161 12.12 7.87 -10.23
CA TYR A 161 11.28 7.04 -11.11
C TYR A 161 10.09 6.46 -10.34
N TYR A 162 10.31 5.87 -9.18
CA TYR A 162 9.26 5.31 -8.32
C TYR A 162 8.28 6.40 -7.86
N TYR A 163 8.79 7.56 -7.44
CA TYR A 163 7.99 8.72 -7.05
C TYR A 163 7.08 9.18 -8.20
N ARG A 164 7.58 9.25 -9.43
CA ARG A 164 6.81 9.66 -10.60
C ARG A 164 5.72 8.66 -10.97
N GLN A 165 5.98 7.37 -10.84
CA GLN A 165 4.96 6.34 -11.02
C GLN A 165 3.86 6.44 -9.95
N MET A 166 4.23 6.65 -8.70
CA MET A 166 3.27 6.89 -7.62
C MET A 166 2.40 8.12 -7.92
N GLU A 167 3.00 9.23 -8.35
CA GLU A 167 2.26 10.45 -8.71
C GLU A 167 1.25 10.21 -9.84
N GLU A 168 1.60 9.45 -10.88
CA GLU A 168 0.67 9.05 -11.95
C GLU A 168 -0.54 8.30 -11.39
N LEU A 169 -0.31 7.32 -10.53
CA LEU A 169 -1.39 6.50 -9.94
C LEU A 169 -2.29 7.34 -9.03
N LEU A 170 -1.71 8.18 -8.18
CA LEU A 170 -2.47 9.02 -7.24
C LEU A 170 -3.30 10.11 -7.93
N THR A 171 -2.92 10.55 -9.12
CA THR A 171 -3.62 11.61 -9.85
C THR A 171 -4.51 11.11 -10.98
N GLY A 172 -4.22 9.92 -11.49
CA GLY A 172 -4.84 9.41 -12.71
C GLY A 172 -6.16 8.67 -12.52
N TYR A 173 -6.42 8.06 -11.35
CA TYR A 173 -7.41 6.98 -11.21
C TYR A 173 -8.54 7.26 -10.20
N GLY A 174 -8.71 8.52 -9.81
CA GLY A 174 -9.76 8.98 -8.90
C GLY A 174 -9.40 8.76 -7.43
N GLU A 175 -10.42 8.63 -6.58
CA GLU A 175 -10.22 8.44 -5.15
C GLU A 175 -9.60 7.06 -4.86
N ILE A 176 -8.56 7.06 -4.00
CA ILE A 176 -7.84 5.87 -3.55
C ILE A 176 -8.03 5.76 -2.03
N PHE A 177 -8.53 4.62 -1.56
CA PHE A 177 -8.73 4.41 -0.12
C PHE A 177 -7.49 3.86 0.58
N GLU A 178 -6.62 3.17 -0.16
CA GLU A 178 -5.43 2.52 0.38
C GLU A 178 -4.30 2.48 -0.65
N VAL A 179 -3.09 2.81 -0.19
CA VAL A 179 -1.84 2.66 -0.94
C VAL A 179 -0.99 1.61 -0.24
N TRP A 180 -0.79 0.49 -0.90
CA TRP A 180 -0.09 -0.67 -0.37
C TRP A 180 1.38 -0.68 -0.82
N LEU A 181 2.28 -0.57 0.14
CA LEU A 181 3.73 -0.55 -0.07
C LEU A 181 4.33 -1.84 0.48
N ASP A 182 4.79 -2.70 -0.42
CA ASP A 182 5.41 -3.98 -0.07
C ASP A 182 6.78 -3.78 0.59
N GLY A 183 7.07 -4.58 1.60
CA GLY A 183 8.34 -4.56 2.31
C GLY A 183 9.48 -5.31 1.61
N ALA A 184 9.18 -6.10 0.55
CA ALA A 184 10.20 -6.79 -0.22
C ALA A 184 11.14 -5.81 -0.92
N ASN A 185 12.43 -6.09 -0.84
CA ASN A 185 13.45 -5.18 -1.35
C ASN A 185 14.72 -5.93 -1.71
N GLY A 186 15.38 -5.46 -2.77
CA GLY A 186 16.68 -5.97 -3.20
C GLY A 186 16.72 -7.47 -3.46
N GLY A 187 17.64 -7.91 -4.26
CA GLY A 187 17.81 -9.31 -4.62
C GLY A 187 18.09 -9.47 -6.09
N ASP A 188 17.89 -10.68 -6.58
CA ASP A 188 18.11 -11.05 -7.97
C ASP A 188 17.12 -10.39 -8.91
N GLY A 189 17.58 -9.91 -10.05
CA GLY A 189 16.75 -9.29 -11.07
C GLY A 189 17.42 -9.17 -12.43
N TYR A 190 16.64 -8.74 -13.40
CA TYR A 190 17.08 -8.49 -14.78
C TYR A 190 17.79 -7.14 -14.93
N TYR A 191 17.33 -6.12 -14.22
CA TYR A 191 17.91 -4.78 -14.12
C TYR A 191 18.41 -4.16 -15.43
N GLY A 192 17.53 -4.14 -16.43
CA GLY A 192 17.87 -3.59 -17.76
C GLY A 192 18.80 -4.46 -18.60
N GLY A 193 18.87 -5.77 -18.34
CA GLY A 193 19.69 -6.74 -19.04
C GLY A 193 20.87 -7.28 -18.22
N ALA A 194 21.18 -6.64 -17.11
CA ALA A 194 22.20 -7.13 -16.18
C ALA A 194 21.54 -8.09 -15.16
N ARG A 195 21.67 -9.38 -15.41
CA ARG A 195 21.22 -10.41 -14.45
C ARG A 195 22.17 -10.44 -13.26
N GLU A 196 21.79 -9.77 -12.21
CA GLU A 196 22.60 -9.56 -11.01
C GLU A 196 21.75 -9.48 -9.74
N THR A 197 22.40 -9.47 -8.60
CA THR A 197 21.78 -9.21 -7.30
C THR A 197 22.10 -7.78 -6.87
N ARG A 198 21.06 -7.00 -6.53
CA ARG A 198 21.20 -5.64 -6.00
C ARG A 198 20.72 -5.59 -4.57
N HIS A 199 21.54 -4.99 -3.71
CA HIS A 199 21.22 -4.75 -2.31
C HIS A 199 21.06 -3.25 -2.07
N ILE A 200 20.10 -2.93 -1.20
CA ILE A 200 19.85 -1.54 -0.77
C ILE A 200 19.76 -1.48 0.75
N ASP A 201 19.97 -0.32 1.32
CA ASP A 201 19.58 -0.06 2.70
C ASP A 201 18.06 0.18 2.74
N ARG A 202 17.31 -0.85 3.13
CA ARG A 202 15.84 -0.83 3.15
C ARG A 202 15.25 0.32 3.97
N ARG A 203 15.98 0.81 4.97
CA ARG A 203 15.50 1.86 5.87
C ARG A 203 15.55 3.24 5.22
N THR A 204 16.55 3.50 4.38
CA THR A 204 16.83 4.86 3.89
C THR A 204 16.72 5.03 2.39
N TYR A 205 16.92 3.96 1.61
CA TYR A 205 17.06 4.04 0.15
C TYR A 205 15.84 4.65 -0.54
N TYR A 206 14.63 4.18 -0.22
CA TYR A 206 13.43 4.60 -0.93
C TYR A 206 12.94 6.01 -0.56
N ASN A 207 13.45 6.60 0.53
CA ASN A 207 12.97 7.88 1.06
C ASN A 207 11.45 7.90 1.22
N PHE A 208 10.92 6.95 2.00
CA PHE A 208 9.48 6.77 2.17
C PHE A 208 8.77 8.01 2.74
N ASP A 209 9.45 8.85 3.52
CA ASP A 209 8.85 10.11 4.01
C ASP A 209 8.36 10.98 2.83
N ARG A 210 9.16 11.10 1.76
CA ARG A 210 8.77 11.83 0.54
C ARG A 210 7.56 11.18 -0.15
N ILE A 211 7.44 9.86 -0.11
CA ILE A 211 6.30 9.12 -0.68
C ILE A 211 5.06 9.34 0.18
N TYR A 212 5.17 9.28 1.51
CA TYR A 212 4.07 9.54 2.41
C TYR A 212 3.53 10.97 2.26
N GLU A 213 4.40 11.96 2.17
CA GLU A 213 4.02 13.36 1.90
C GLU A 213 3.27 13.50 0.56
N LEU A 214 3.70 12.81 -0.49
CA LEU A 214 3.02 12.78 -1.77
C LEU A 214 1.62 12.20 -1.66
N ILE A 215 1.48 11.03 -1.00
CA ILE A 215 0.20 10.35 -0.81
C ILE A 215 -0.74 11.24 0.00
N HIS A 216 -0.31 11.76 1.14
CA HIS A 216 -1.15 12.63 1.98
C HIS A 216 -1.60 13.91 1.26
N ARG A 217 -0.74 14.48 0.41
CA ARG A 217 -1.08 15.68 -0.36
C ARG A 217 -2.11 15.41 -1.44
N LEU A 218 -2.00 14.29 -2.17
CA LEU A 218 -2.83 13.99 -3.33
C LEU A 218 -4.08 13.17 -2.99
N GLN A 219 -3.99 12.34 -1.95
CA GLN A 219 -5.05 11.44 -1.48
C GLN A 219 -5.13 11.48 0.06
N PRO A 220 -5.58 12.58 0.67
CA PRO A 220 -5.50 12.79 2.12
C PRO A 220 -6.30 11.79 2.96
N GLN A 221 -7.23 11.06 2.36
CA GLN A 221 -8.04 10.02 3.01
C GLN A 221 -7.48 8.61 2.80
N ALA A 222 -6.43 8.44 1.97
CA ALA A 222 -5.85 7.14 1.73
C ALA A 222 -5.08 6.64 2.96
N ILE A 223 -5.33 5.39 3.32
CA ILE A 223 -4.51 4.67 4.29
C ILE A 223 -3.24 4.20 3.59
N ILE A 224 -2.11 4.35 4.27
CA ILE A 224 -0.82 3.86 3.78
C ILE A 224 -0.51 2.57 4.54
N PHE A 225 -0.49 1.47 3.82
CA PHE A 225 -0.02 0.18 4.31
C PHE A 225 1.48 0.04 4.09
N SER A 226 2.19 -0.40 5.09
CA SER A 226 3.53 -1.00 5.02
C SER A 226 3.79 -1.84 6.27
N ASP A 227 4.97 -2.47 6.39
CA ASP A 227 5.32 -3.19 7.63
C ASP A 227 5.23 -2.28 8.86
N GLY A 228 5.59 -1.01 8.71
CA GLY A 228 5.64 -0.04 9.79
C GLY A 228 4.57 1.07 9.74
N GLY A 229 3.61 0.98 8.86
CA GLY A 229 2.60 2.04 8.69
C GLY A 229 3.06 3.11 7.68
N PRO A 230 2.58 4.38 7.80
CA PRO A 230 1.97 5.01 8.98
C PRO A 230 0.45 4.80 9.15
N GLY A 231 -0.29 4.37 8.13
CA GLY A 231 -1.74 4.21 8.19
C GLY A 231 -2.17 2.92 8.88
N CYS A 232 -1.70 1.80 8.37
CA CYS A 232 -1.83 0.47 8.97
C CYS A 232 -0.51 -0.28 8.77
N ARG A 233 -0.31 -1.35 9.53
CA ARG A 233 0.87 -2.19 9.43
C ARG A 233 0.54 -3.59 8.93
N TRP A 234 1.51 -4.22 8.31
CA TRP A 234 1.46 -5.65 8.08
C TRP A 234 1.37 -6.41 9.40
N VAL A 235 0.57 -7.47 9.45
CA VAL A 235 0.48 -8.35 10.64
C VAL A 235 1.73 -9.20 10.85
N GLY A 236 2.70 -9.14 9.94
CA GLY A 236 3.99 -9.84 10.06
C GLY A 236 4.01 -11.27 9.53
N ASN A 237 2.92 -11.73 8.89
CA ASN A 237 2.86 -13.03 8.25
C ASN A 237 1.72 -13.11 7.23
N GLU A 238 1.87 -13.95 6.19
CA GLU A 238 0.88 -14.19 5.14
C GLU A 238 -0.15 -15.27 5.50
N ARG A 239 -0.21 -15.67 6.77
CA ARG A 239 -1.22 -16.61 7.27
C ARG A 239 -2.43 -15.90 7.86
N GLY A 240 -2.41 -14.56 7.88
CA GLY A 240 -3.46 -13.72 8.45
C GLY A 240 -3.61 -13.91 9.97
N GLN A 241 -2.53 -14.20 10.70
CA GLN A 241 -2.57 -14.52 12.12
C GLN A 241 -1.97 -13.39 12.95
N ALA A 242 -2.83 -12.70 13.69
CA ALA A 242 -2.39 -11.81 14.76
C ALA A 242 -1.99 -12.60 16.02
N ALA A 243 -1.22 -12.00 16.90
CA ALA A 243 -0.94 -12.56 18.23
C ALA A 243 -2.19 -12.57 19.11
N THR A 244 -2.17 -13.35 20.19
CA THR A 244 -3.27 -13.40 21.18
C THR A 244 -3.58 -12.03 21.75
N THR A 245 -2.56 -11.20 21.95
CA THR A 245 -2.69 -9.76 22.22
C THR A 245 -2.17 -9.02 21.00
N CYS A 246 -2.99 -8.19 20.37
CA CYS A 246 -2.63 -7.39 19.21
C CYS A 246 -2.95 -5.92 19.48
N TRP A 247 -1.90 -5.16 19.85
CA TRP A 247 -1.99 -3.72 20.05
C TRP A 247 -2.11 -3.00 18.70
N SER A 248 -3.01 -2.05 18.60
CA SER A 248 -3.11 -1.19 17.41
C SER A 248 -2.09 -0.05 17.43
N THR A 249 -1.01 -0.20 18.16
CA THR A 249 0.03 0.81 18.34
C THR A 249 1.40 0.26 17.98
N LEU A 250 2.25 1.13 17.44
CA LEU A 250 3.66 0.86 17.15
C LEU A 250 4.53 1.97 17.73
N ARG A 251 5.80 1.64 18.02
CA ARG A 251 6.89 2.61 18.20
C ARG A 251 7.35 3.07 16.82
N GLY A 252 6.69 4.12 16.29
CA GLY A 252 6.81 4.50 14.89
C GLY A 252 8.21 4.89 14.42
N ARG A 253 9.14 5.19 15.33
CA ARG A 253 10.54 5.46 14.98
C ARG A 253 11.39 4.20 14.80
N GLU A 254 10.93 3.08 15.31
CA GLU A 254 11.67 1.80 15.31
C GLU A 254 11.30 0.96 14.08
N VAL A 255 10.05 1.09 13.60
CA VAL A 255 9.50 0.27 12.51
C VAL A 255 9.47 1.06 11.19
N TYR A 256 9.80 0.41 10.10
CA TYR A 256 9.89 1.01 8.76
C TYR A 256 9.52 -0.03 7.68
N PRO A 257 9.18 0.36 6.45
CA PRO A 257 8.92 -0.60 5.37
C PRO A 257 10.11 -1.54 5.12
N GLY A 258 9.84 -2.84 5.07
CA GLY A 258 10.88 -3.88 5.04
C GLY A 258 11.42 -4.28 6.42
N TYR A 259 10.80 -3.80 7.49
CA TYR A 259 11.10 -4.21 8.86
C TYR A 259 10.64 -5.66 9.08
N ASN A 260 11.59 -6.57 9.09
CA ASN A 260 11.30 -7.99 9.20
C ASN A 260 11.50 -8.48 10.65
N HIS A 261 10.47 -8.27 11.49
CA HIS A 261 10.41 -8.74 12.87
C HIS A 261 9.09 -9.49 13.08
N PRO A 262 9.03 -10.77 12.68
CA PRO A 262 7.78 -11.53 12.67
C PRO A 262 7.22 -11.81 14.08
N GLU A 263 8.00 -11.62 15.12
CA GLU A 263 7.59 -11.75 16.52
C GLU A 263 6.93 -10.47 17.06
N GLU A 264 7.26 -9.31 16.51
CA GLU A 264 6.75 -8.01 16.99
C GLU A 264 5.50 -7.54 16.22
N LEU A 265 5.52 -7.65 14.89
CA LEU A 265 4.44 -7.13 14.04
C LEU A 265 3.06 -7.75 14.34
N PRO A 266 2.93 -9.07 14.62
CA PRO A 266 1.64 -9.66 14.99
C PRO A 266 1.08 -9.13 16.31
N GLN A 267 1.96 -8.73 17.23
CA GLN A 267 1.60 -8.25 18.56
C GLN A 267 1.41 -6.72 18.60
N GLY A 268 2.22 -5.96 17.84
CA GLY A 268 2.35 -4.51 18.03
C GLY A 268 3.03 -4.16 19.36
N HIS A 269 2.96 -2.89 19.76
CA HIS A 269 3.62 -2.39 20.97
C HIS A 269 2.62 -1.77 21.94
N GLU A 270 2.58 -2.26 23.18
CA GLU A 270 1.72 -1.73 24.24
C GLU A 270 2.02 -0.25 24.54
N ASP A 271 3.31 0.12 24.48
CA ASP A 271 3.83 1.46 24.71
C ASP A 271 4.08 2.24 23.40
N GLY A 272 3.43 1.83 22.30
CA GLY A 272 3.56 2.47 21.00
C GLY A 272 3.08 3.92 21.02
N ASP A 273 3.74 4.78 20.28
CA ASP A 273 3.48 6.23 20.16
C ASP A 273 2.66 6.60 18.92
N GLN A 274 2.36 5.64 18.05
CA GLN A 274 1.53 5.81 16.86
C GLN A 274 0.40 4.78 16.81
N TRP A 275 -0.81 5.23 16.42
CA TRP A 275 -1.91 4.32 16.11
C TRP A 275 -1.69 3.72 14.73
N THR A 276 -1.38 2.43 14.68
CA THR A 276 -1.06 1.70 13.44
C THR A 276 -1.64 0.29 13.52
N PRO A 277 -2.97 0.14 13.25
CA PRO A 277 -3.64 -1.15 13.36
C PRO A 277 -3.06 -2.15 12.37
N ALA A 278 -3.12 -3.44 12.71
CA ALA A 278 -2.65 -4.49 11.84
C ALA A 278 -3.66 -4.80 10.72
N GLU A 279 -3.14 -4.97 9.51
CA GLU A 279 -3.83 -5.60 8.40
C GLU A 279 -3.33 -7.03 8.23
N CYS A 280 -4.27 -7.97 8.05
CA CYS A 280 -3.97 -9.36 7.77
C CYS A 280 -4.18 -9.61 6.28
N ASP A 281 -3.11 -9.86 5.57
CA ASP A 281 -3.12 -10.32 4.20
C ASP A 281 -2.98 -11.85 4.15
N LEU A 282 -3.78 -12.48 3.31
CA LEU A 282 -3.69 -13.91 3.08
C LEU A 282 -4.24 -14.28 1.70
N SER A 283 -3.65 -15.27 1.07
CA SER A 283 -4.17 -15.77 -0.18
C SER A 283 -5.22 -16.88 0.06
N ILE A 284 -6.23 -16.93 -0.80
CA ILE A 284 -7.31 -17.95 -0.74
C ILE A 284 -6.89 -19.28 -1.35
N ARG A 285 -5.67 -19.39 -1.87
CA ARG A 285 -5.04 -20.57 -2.48
C ARG A 285 -3.53 -20.48 -2.31
N PRO A 286 -2.75 -21.53 -2.61
CA PRO A 286 -1.30 -21.43 -2.60
C PRO A 286 -0.78 -20.35 -3.56
N GLY A 287 0.06 -19.45 -3.05
CA GLY A 287 0.60 -18.30 -3.78
C GLY A 287 -0.37 -17.13 -3.94
N TRP A 288 0.17 -15.98 -4.36
CA TRP A 288 -0.57 -14.74 -4.60
C TRP A 288 -1.13 -14.66 -6.03
N PHE A 289 -0.35 -15.11 -7.01
CA PHE A 289 -0.82 -15.26 -8.39
C PHE A 289 -1.58 -16.56 -8.60
N TYR A 290 -2.39 -16.60 -9.65
CA TYR A 290 -3.07 -17.83 -10.05
C TYR A 290 -2.07 -18.81 -10.66
N HIS A 291 -2.15 -20.08 -10.23
CA HIS A 291 -1.44 -21.22 -10.76
C HIS A 291 -2.44 -22.28 -11.24
N GLU A 292 -2.10 -23.03 -12.32
CA GLU A 292 -2.98 -24.06 -12.88
C GLU A 292 -2.92 -25.39 -12.10
N SER A 293 -1.92 -25.60 -11.26
CA SER A 293 -1.67 -26.86 -10.52
C SER A 293 -2.35 -26.87 -9.15
#